data_f1760b2a4dd63174b8934fc8743c5bec
#
_entry.id   f1760b2a4dd63174b8934fc8743c5bec
#
_cell.length_a   1.000
_cell.length_b   1.000
_cell.length_c   1.000
_cell.angle_alpha   90.00
_cell.angle_beta   90.00
_cell.angle_gamma   90.00
#
_symmetry.space_group_name_H-M   'P 1'
#
loop_
_entity.id
_entity.type
_entity.pdbx_description
1 polymer ?
#
loop_
_entity_poly.entity_id
_entity_poly.type
_entity_poly.pdbx_seq_one_letter_code
_entity_poly.pdbx_strand_id
1 'polypeptide(L)'
;TRIKLATILPIIVGSKRELTAIRRNFEKNISALLKEKLSISDPAREVGQTNFHLAYHGRNDRALQVKIAQLYERACPSLLYTAPHCRPSARIEKAGKVKIGFISRYLFSHSVALTARGLMAELTKEQFAKYVFCVPPVQKDQVSALIRQAVDHAVVLPGSLAAARERIAEARLDILVYLDIGMEPLTYFLAFARLAPVQCVFPGHPVTTGIRTMDYFISSEALESAGADAHYSERLVRLKFLPVYYHRPEIPDKRKALREFGLDEGRTIYLCPQALFKVHPDFDEVMAGILRADPRGEVVLVEVREKH
;
A
#
# COMPACT_ATOMS: atom_id res chain seq x y z
N THR A 1 -22.60 -2.94 3.80
CA THR A 1 -22.96 -1.52 4.01
C THR A 1 -23.14 -0.79 2.67
N ARG A 2 -23.84 0.36 2.69
CA ARG A 2 -24.00 1.23 1.50
C ARG A 2 -22.65 1.74 1.00
N ILE A 3 -21.71 2.05 1.90
CA ILE A 3 -20.35 2.47 1.52
C ILE A 3 -19.67 1.34 0.76
N LYS A 4 -19.73 0.09 1.24
CA LYS A 4 -19.14 -1.05 0.53
C LYS A 4 -19.64 -1.15 -0.90
N LEU A 5 -20.97 -1.06 -1.12
CA LEU A 5 -21.57 -1.10 -2.46
C LEU A 5 -21.13 0.08 -3.34
N ALA A 6 -21.04 1.28 -2.78
CA ALA A 6 -20.65 2.48 -3.51
C ALA A 6 -19.16 2.53 -3.90
N THR A 7 -18.32 1.72 -3.22
CA THR A 7 -16.87 1.67 -3.40
C THR A 7 -16.37 0.40 -4.08
N ILE A 8 -17.26 -0.43 -4.62
CA ILE A 8 -16.88 -1.58 -5.43
C ILE A 8 -16.25 -1.11 -6.73
N LEU A 9 -15.06 -1.66 -7.01
CA LEU A 9 -14.36 -1.48 -8.28
C LEU A 9 -14.15 -2.83 -8.95
N PRO A 10 -14.28 -2.93 -10.27
CA PRO A 10 -13.90 -4.14 -10.98
C PRO A 10 -12.39 -4.37 -10.87
N ILE A 11 -12.01 -5.62 -10.80
CA ILE A 11 -10.60 -6.03 -10.67
C ILE A 11 -9.86 -5.76 -11.99
N ILE A 12 -10.48 -6.08 -13.11
CA ILE A 12 -9.95 -5.89 -14.47
C ILE A 12 -10.89 -4.97 -15.22
N VAL A 13 -10.33 -4.03 -15.97
CA VAL A 13 -11.07 -3.08 -16.80
C VAL A 13 -10.77 -3.36 -18.25
N GLY A 14 -11.81 -3.60 -19.07
CA GLY A 14 -11.66 -4.02 -20.45
C GLY A 14 -11.39 -2.90 -21.47
N SER A 15 -11.59 -1.62 -21.09
CA SER A 15 -11.35 -0.49 -22.02
C SER A 15 -11.22 0.85 -21.30
N LYS A 16 -10.59 1.85 -21.95
CA LYS A 16 -10.54 3.24 -21.47
C LYS A 16 -11.92 3.86 -21.27
N ARG A 17 -12.87 3.53 -22.14
CA ARG A 17 -14.25 4.02 -22.05
C ARG A 17 -14.92 3.50 -20.78
N GLU A 18 -14.77 2.22 -20.53
CA GLU A 18 -15.27 1.55 -19.33
C GLU A 18 -14.62 2.14 -18.06
N LEU A 19 -13.28 2.27 -18.03
CA LEU A 19 -12.53 2.89 -16.95
C LEU A 19 -13.07 4.29 -16.61
N THR A 20 -13.31 5.10 -17.62
CA THR A 20 -13.84 6.46 -17.43
C THR A 20 -15.25 6.43 -16.84
N ALA A 21 -16.10 5.50 -17.29
CA ALA A 21 -17.45 5.32 -16.75
C ALA A 21 -17.44 4.84 -15.30
N ILE A 22 -16.59 3.86 -14.96
CA ILE A 22 -16.39 3.34 -13.60
C ILE A 22 -16.00 4.48 -12.67
N ARG A 23 -14.97 5.25 -13.00
CA ARG A 23 -14.51 6.37 -12.16
C ARG A 23 -15.58 7.44 -11.96
N ARG A 24 -16.31 7.79 -13.00
CA ARG A 24 -17.43 8.76 -12.91
C ARG A 24 -18.52 8.26 -11.98
N ASN A 25 -18.93 6.98 -12.10
CA ASN A 25 -19.94 6.39 -11.25
C ASN A 25 -19.45 6.28 -9.79
N PHE A 26 -18.20 5.88 -9.59
CA PHE A 26 -17.59 5.82 -8.28
C PHE A 26 -17.60 7.20 -7.59
N GLU A 27 -17.14 8.25 -8.28
CA GLU A 27 -17.14 9.61 -7.75
C GLU A 27 -18.55 10.13 -7.46
N LYS A 28 -19.53 9.85 -8.34
CA LYS A 28 -20.95 10.18 -8.13
C LYS A 28 -21.49 9.52 -6.88
N ASN A 29 -21.21 8.23 -6.67
CA ASN A 29 -21.67 7.46 -5.52
C ASN A 29 -21.09 8.02 -4.21
N ILE A 30 -19.77 8.27 -4.17
CA ILE A 30 -19.11 8.86 -2.98
C ILE A 30 -19.70 10.25 -2.69
N SER A 31 -19.89 11.08 -3.73
CA SER A 31 -20.44 12.44 -3.58
C SER A 31 -21.91 12.43 -3.11
N ALA A 32 -22.67 11.40 -3.47
CA ALA A 32 -24.02 11.20 -2.95
C ALA A 32 -24.01 10.82 -1.47
N LEU A 33 -23.16 9.84 -1.08
CA LEU A 33 -23.04 9.39 0.31
C LEU A 33 -22.53 10.50 1.24
N LEU A 34 -21.66 11.40 0.75
CA LEU A 34 -21.20 12.56 1.51
C LEU A 34 -22.32 13.53 1.90
N LYS A 35 -23.46 13.52 1.19
CA LYS A 35 -24.63 14.37 1.52
C LYS A 35 -25.55 13.72 2.55
N GLU A 36 -25.33 12.45 2.88
CA GLU A 36 -26.18 11.68 3.77
C GLU A 36 -25.59 11.64 5.18
N LYS A 37 -26.47 11.39 6.15
CA LYS A 37 -26.07 11.09 7.55
C LYS A 37 -25.83 9.60 7.68
N LEU A 38 -24.57 9.18 7.52
CA LEU A 38 -24.14 7.80 7.71
C LEU A 38 -23.48 7.62 9.08
N SER A 39 -23.65 6.44 9.67
CA SER A 39 -22.97 6.05 10.89
C SER A 39 -22.42 4.63 10.75
N ILE A 40 -21.14 4.46 11.08
CA ILE A 40 -20.42 3.19 11.11
C ILE A 40 -19.65 3.13 12.42
N SER A 41 -19.67 2.00 13.09
CA SER A 41 -18.96 1.78 14.36
C SER A 41 -17.54 1.22 14.15
N ASP A 42 -17.38 0.27 13.21
CA ASP A 42 -16.11 -0.37 12.88
C ASP A 42 -16.00 -0.53 11.33
N PRO A 43 -15.41 0.45 10.64
CA PRO A 43 -15.32 0.40 9.19
C PRO A 43 -14.40 -0.73 8.68
N ALA A 44 -13.43 -1.19 9.46
CA ALA A 44 -12.58 -2.32 9.09
C ALA A 44 -13.39 -3.63 8.97
N ARG A 45 -14.42 -3.78 9.77
CA ARG A 45 -15.32 -4.95 9.74
C ARG A 45 -16.55 -4.72 8.86
N GLU A 46 -17.19 -3.57 8.98
CA GLU A 46 -18.46 -3.28 8.30
C GLU A 46 -18.30 -3.02 6.80
N VAL A 47 -17.20 -2.41 6.39
CA VAL A 47 -16.84 -2.22 4.98
C VAL A 47 -15.90 -3.33 4.51
N GLY A 48 -14.82 -3.58 5.26
CA GLY A 48 -13.91 -4.70 5.07
C GLY A 48 -13.18 -4.72 3.73
N GLN A 49 -13.08 -3.58 3.05
CA GLN A 49 -12.38 -3.42 1.77
C GLN A 49 -11.75 -2.05 1.65
N THR A 50 -10.79 -1.94 0.75
CA THR A 50 -10.13 -0.68 0.36
C THR A 50 -10.39 -0.39 -1.12
N ASN A 51 -9.93 0.77 -1.60
CA ASN A 51 -10.04 1.14 -3.00
C ASN A 51 -8.78 0.78 -3.79
N PHE A 52 -8.19 -0.39 -3.47
CA PHE A 52 -6.92 -0.88 -4.00
C PHE A 52 -6.78 -0.75 -5.52
N HIS A 53 -7.83 -1.10 -6.26
CA HIS A 53 -7.80 -1.14 -7.71
C HIS A 53 -7.77 0.25 -8.38
N LEU A 54 -8.05 1.36 -7.67
CA LEU A 54 -7.90 2.71 -8.23
C LEU A 54 -6.48 2.99 -8.73
N ALA A 55 -5.46 2.47 -8.06
CA ALA A 55 -4.05 2.66 -8.42
C ALA A 55 -3.73 2.24 -9.85
N TYR A 56 -4.47 1.27 -10.39
CA TYR A 56 -4.23 0.68 -11.72
C TYR A 56 -5.03 1.36 -12.83
N HIS A 57 -5.75 2.43 -12.51
CA HIS A 57 -6.50 3.22 -13.49
C HIS A 57 -5.64 4.25 -14.24
N GLY A 58 -4.36 4.45 -13.87
CA GLY A 58 -3.46 5.39 -14.52
C GLY A 58 -3.94 6.84 -14.48
N ARG A 59 -4.61 7.26 -13.40
CA ARG A 59 -5.19 8.60 -13.22
C ARG A 59 -4.77 9.21 -11.89
N ASN A 60 -4.81 10.54 -11.80
CA ASN A 60 -4.65 11.21 -10.51
C ASN A 60 -5.83 10.87 -9.59
N ASP A 61 -5.52 10.27 -8.43
CA ASP A 61 -6.51 9.79 -7.47
C ASP A 61 -6.70 10.73 -6.28
N ARG A 62 -5.91 11.82 -6.15
CA ARG A 62 -5.90 12.68 -4.97
C ARG A 62 -7.31 13.17 -4.59
N ALA A 63 -8.07 13.71 -5.55
CA ALA A 63 -9.39 14.24 -5.27
C ALA A 63 -10.37 13.16 -4.80
N LEU A 64 -10.31 11.96 -5.40
CA LEU A 64 -11.15 10.83 -5.00
C LEU A 64 -10.77 10.31 -3.63
N GLN A 65 -9.48 10.12 -3.35
CA GLN A 65 -8.99 9.62 -2.06
C GLN A 65 -9.35 10.58 -0.92
N VAL A 66 -9.23 11.90 -1.14
CA VAL A 66 -9.66 12.91 -0.15
C VAL A 66 -11.16 12.80 0.12
N LYS A 67 -12.01 12.65 -0.91
CA LYS A 67 -13.46 12.47 -0.71
C LYS A 67 -13.80 11.19 0.04
N ILE A 68 -13.08 10.09 -0.23
CA ILE A 68 -13.26 8.82 0.46
C ILE A 68 -12.85 8.96 1.94
N ALA A 69 -11.72 9.59 2.22
CA ALA A 69 -11.27 9.83 3.59
C ALA A 69 -12.30 10.68 4.35
N GLN A 70 -12.79 11.77 3.76
CA GLN A 70 -13.85 12.61 4.35
C GLN A 70 -15.15 11.83 4.63
N LEU A 71 -15.53 10.91 3.72
CA LEU A 71 -16.71 10.06 3.92
C LEU A 71 -16.54 9.18 5.18
N TYR A 72 -15.38 8.53 5.36
CA TYR A 72 -15.11 7.71 6.53
C TYR A 72 -15.00 8.52 7.81
N GLU A 73 -14.35 9.69 7.79
CA GLU A 73 -14.24 10.59 8.94
C GLU A 73 -15.63 11.04 9.44
N ARG A 74 -16.54 11.33 8.51
CA ARG A 74 -17.91 11.73 8.84
C ARG A 74 -18.78 10.57 9.32
N ALA A 75 -18.64 9.40 8.68
CA ALA A 75 -19.44 8.23 9.00
C ALA A 75 -18.96 7.53 10.29
N CYS A 76 -17.67 7.70 10.65
CA CYS A 76 -17.07 7.09 11.84
C CYS A 76 -16.12 8.08 12.55
N PRO A 77 -16.64 9.07 13.31
CA PRO A 77 -15.81 10.06 14.00
C PRO A 77 -14.77 9.47 14.96
N SER A 78 -15.03 8.26 15.49
CA SER A 78 -14.07 7.54 16.36
C SER A 78 -12.76 7.16 15.66
N LEU A 79 -12.69 7.24 14.32
CA LEU A 79 -11.43 7.10 13.58
C LEU A 79 -10.40 8.18 13.96
N LEU A 80 -10.87 9.39 14.29
CA LEU A 80 -10.03 10.55 14.58
C LEU A 80 -9.43 10.49 16.00
N TYR A 81 -8.89 9.35 16.36
CA TYR A 81 -8.18 9.16 17.63
C TYR A 81 -6.80 9.82 17.58
N THR A 82 -6.37 10.41 18.71
CA THR A 82 -5.02 10.93 18.89
C THR A 82 -4.39 10.28 20.12
N ALA A 83 -3.29 9.57 19.93
CA ALA A 83 -2.55 8.95 21.02
C ALA A 83 -2.08 10.03 22.04
N PRO A 84 -2.05 9.72 23.36
CA PRO A 84 -1.75 10.70 24.39
C PRO A 84 -0.44 11.45 24.17
N HIS A 85 0.62 10.78 23.73
CA HIS A 85 1.94 11.38 23.46
C HIS A 85 1.98 12.25 22.18
N CYS A 86 0.95 12.19 21.33
CA CYS A 86 0.82 13.01 20.13
C CYS A 86 -0.02 14.28 20.35
N ARG A 87 -0.56 14.50 21.55
CA ARG A 87 -1.36 15.70 21.86
C ARG A 87 -0.46 16.93 21.99
N PRO A 88 -0.92 18.13 21.63
CA PRO A 88 -0.12 19.37 21.74
C PRO A 88 0.42 19.65 23.15
N SER A 89 -0.29 19.16 24.18
CA SER A 89 0.10 19.28 25.59
C SER A 89 1.12 18.23 26.05
N ALA A 90 1.48 17.26 25.22
CA ALA A 90 2.40 16.21 25.60
C ALA A 90 3.83 16.75 25.71
N ARG A 91 4.53 16.39 26.80
CA ARG A 91 5.95 16.69 26.94
C ARG A 91 6.75 15.88 25.91
N ILE A 92 7.54 16.57 25.11
CA ILE A 92 8.49 15.93 24.19
C ILE A 92 9.72 15.54 25.03
N GLU A 93 9.84 14.26 25.35
CA GLU A 93 11.07 13.71 25.93
C GLU A 93 12.09 13.52 24.79
N LYS A 94 13.05 14.43 24.70
CA LYS A 94 14.08 14.40 23.64
C LYS A 94 15.31 13.53 24.00
N ALA A 95 15.27 12.72 25.03
CA ALA A 95 16.41 11.91 25.44
C ALA A 95 16.27 10.47 24.91
N GLY A 96 17.21 10.04 24.08
CA GLY A 96 17.33 8.65 23.63
C GLY A 96 17.24 8.46 22.12
N LYS A 97 17.07 7.21 21.71
CA LYS A 97 16.93 6.81 20.31
C LYS A 97 15.57 7.22 19.76
N VAL A 98 15.52 7.55 18.47
CA VAL A 98 14.26 7.78 17.74
C VAL A 98 13.51 6.45 17.65
N LYS A 99 12.29 6.40 18.17
CA LYS A 99 11.41 5.24 18.10
C LYS A 99 10.68 5.24 16.76
N ILE A 100 11.08 4.35 15.86
CA ILE A 100 10.47 4.20 14.55
C ILE A 100 9.69 2.87 14.46
N GLY A 101 8.43 2.96 14.07
CA GLY A 101 7.55 1.81 13.85
C GLY A 101 7.25 1.59 12.38
N PHE A 102 7.20 0.34 11.97
CA PHE A 102 6.74 -0.08 10.64
C PHE A 102 5.50 -0.94 10.81
N ILE A 103 4.44 -0.65 10.09
CA ILE A 103 3.18 -1.40 10.16
C ILE A 103 2.82 -1.98 8.82
N SER A 104 2.49 -3.27 8.79
CA SER A 104 1.97 -3.97 7.61
C SER A 104 1.37 -5.33 7.97
N ARG A 105 0.45 -5.79 7.12
CA ARG A 105 0.00 -7.18 7.07
C ARG A 105 1.01 -8.09 6.35
N TYR A 106 1.81 -7.55 5.46
CA TYR A 106 2.61 -8.29 4.48
C TYR A 106 4.08 -8.42 4.89
N LEU A 107 4.37 -8.59 6.19
CA LEU A 107 5.72 -8.78 6.75
C LEU A 107 6.19 -10.25 6.65
N PHE A 108 6.08 -10.82 5.46
CA PHE A 108 6.49 -12.17 5.08
C PHE A 108 7.00 -12.17 3.63
N SER A 109 7.17 -13.32 2.97
CA SER A 109 7.62 -13.41 1.57
C SER A 109 6.59 -12.80 0.59
N HIS A 110 6.50 -11.49 0.63
CA HIS A 110 5.62 -10.64 -0.16
C HIS A 110 6.39 -9.40 -0.63
N SER A 111 6.00 -8.83 -1.79
CA SER A 111 6.68 -7.65 -2.38
C SER A 111 6.87 -6.50 -1.39
N VAL A 112 5.88 -6.18 -0.57
CA VAL A 112 5.95 -5.12 0.45
C VAL A 112 7.10 -5.37 1.43
N ALA A 113 7.21 -6.57 1.99
CA ALA A 113 8.31 -6.89 2.91
C ALA A 113 9.66 -6.93 2.20
N LEU A 114 9.73 -7.47 0.99
CA LEU A 114 10.96 -7.55 0.21
C LEU A 114 11.53 -6.17 -0.12
N THR A 115 10.68 -5.16 -0.33
CA THR A 115 11.11 -3.78 -0.58
C THR A 115 11.51 -3.03 0.68
N ALA A 116 10.89 -3.34 1.83
CA ALA A 116 11.06 -2.57 3.07
C ALA A 116 12.07 -3.19 4.05
N ARG A 117 12.34 -4.53 3.99
CA ARG A 117 13.18 -5.22 4.98
C ARG A 117 14.61 -4.66 5.06
N GLY A 118 15.17 -4.23 3.92
CA GLY A 118 16.51 -3.64 3.91
C GLY A 118 16.55 -2.32 4.67
N LEU A 119 15.54 -1.46 4.53
CA LEU A 119 15.42 -0.25 5.32
C LEU A 119 15.41 -0.56 6.82
N MET A 120 14.65 -1.56 7.26
CA MET A 120 14.60 -1.97 8.67
C MET A 120 15.95 -2.51 9.17
N ALA A 121 16.69 -3.22 8.31
CA ALA A 121 17.99 -3.79 8.65
C ALA A 121 19.09 -2.71 8.78
N GLU A 122 19.12 -1.77 7.81
CA GLU A 122 20.19 -0.77 7.68
C GLU A 122 20.03 0.44 8.60
N LEU A 123 18.86 0.71 9.16
CA LEU A 123 18.71 1.75 10.18
C LEU A 123 19.55 1.40 11.41
N THR A 124 20.45 2.32 11.80
CA THR A 124 21.43 2.08 12.85
C THR A 124 20.78 1.94 14.22
N LYS A 125 21.23 0.93 15.00
CA LYS A 125 20.71 0.67 16.35
C LYS A 125 21.07 1.75 17.36
N GLU A 126 22.10 2.53 17.07
CA GLU A 126 22.57 3.66 17.91
C GLU A 126 21.57 4.81 17.87
N GLN A 127 20.97 5.06 16.71
CA GLN A 127 20.06 6.18 16.48
C GLN A 127 18.59 5.80 16.64
N PHE A 128 18.23 4.56 16.32
CA PHE A 128 16.84 4.10 16.22
C PHE A 128 16.52 2.94 17.16
N ALA A 129 15.37 3.02 17.83
CA ALA A 129 14.68 1.88 18.43
C ALA A 129 13.58 1.45 17.46
N LYS A 130 13.75 0.26 16.87
CA LYS A 130 12.95 -0.22 15.74
C LYS A 130 11.82 -1.14 16.18
N TYR A 131 10.60 -0.81 15.76
CA TYR A 131 9.39 -1.58 16.03
C TYR A 131 8.79 -2.09 14.71
N VAL A 132 8.28 -3.32 14.71
CA VAL A 132 7.34 -3.76 13.66
C VAL A 132 6.02 -4.16 14.27
N PHE A 133 4.94 -3.74 13.62
CA PHE A 133 3.57 -4.06 13.97
C PHE A 133 2.98 -4.96 12.88
N CYS A 134 2.80 -6.23 13.21
CA CYS A 134 2.27 -7.24 12.29
C CYS A 134 0.74 -7.25 12.39
N VAL A 135 0.07 -6.92 11.29
CA VAL A 135 -1.39 -7.02 11.19
C VAL A 135 -1.79 -8.48 10.92
N PRO A 136 -2.71 -9.08 11.70
CA PRO A 136 -3.13 -10.47 11.51
C PRO A 136 -3.95 -10.69 10.23
N PRO A 137 -3.95 -11.93 9.68
CA PRO A 137 -3.21 -13.11 10.11
C PRO A 137 -1.71 -13.02 9.79
N VAL A 138 -0.87 -13.43 10.75
CA VAL A 138 0.58 -13.37 10.60
C VAL A 138 1.09 -14.67 9.94
N GLN A 139 1.83 -14.52 8.85
CA GLN A 139 2.54 -15.63 8.23
C GLN A 139 3.98 -15.71 8.77
N LYS A 140 4.48 -16.94 8.92
CA LYS A 140 5.83 -17.22 9.40
C LYS A 140 6.64 -17.87 8.28
N ASP A 141 7.69 -17.21 7.83
CA ASP A 141 8.62 -17.67 6.83
C ASP A 141 10.02 -17.08 7.08
N GLN A 142 10.97 -17.37 6.20
CA GLN A 142 12.33 -16.86 6.30
C GLN A 142 12.38 -15.31 6.29
N VAL A 143 11.57 -14.65 5.47
CA VAL A 143 11.54 -13.17 5.38
C VAL A 143 11.03 -12.57 6.68
N SER A 144 9.94 -13.12 7.24
CA SER A 144 9.40 -12.67 8.53
C SER A 144 10.38 -12.90 9.69
N ALA A 145 11.18 -13.99 9.64
CA ALA A 145 12.23 -14.24 10.62
C ALA A 145 13.36 -13.21 10.53
N LEU A 146 13.84 -12.90 9.32
CA LEU A 146 14.87 -11.88 9.09
C LEU A 146 14.41 -10.48 9.55
N ILE A 147 13.16 -10.09 9.29
CA ILE A 147 12.60 -8.84 9.78
C ILE A 147 12.62 -8.78 11.31
N ARG A 148 12.19 -9.85 11.98
CA ARG A 148 12.17 -9.93 13.45
C ARG A 148 13.58 -9.81 14.06
N GLN A 149 14.59 -10.33 13.40
CA GLN A 149 15.99 -10.23 13.84
C GLN A 149 16.56 -8.81 13.64
N ALA A 150 16.04 -8.07 12.65
CA ALA A 150 16.51 -6.73 12.30
C ALA A 150 15.93 -5.62 13.20
N VAL A 151 14.90 -5.91 14.00
CA VAL A 151 14.19 -4.93 14.84
C VAL A 151 14.31 -5.23 16.32
N ASP A 152 14.08 -4.23 17.17
CA ASP A 152 14.15 -4.41 18.63
C ASP A 152 12.83 -4.97 19.20
N HIS A 153 11.69 -4.63 18.56
CA HIS A 153 10.37 -5.04 19.01
C HIS A 153 9.50 -5.51 17.84
N ALA A 154 8.99 -6.74 17.93
CA ALA A 154 8.02 -7.30 16.99
C ALA A 154 6.69 -7.57 17.70
N VAL A 155 5.65 -6.82 17.32
CA VAL A 155 4.35 -6.82 17.96
C VAL A 155 3.29 -7.33 17.00
N VAL A 156 2.53 -8.34 17.38
CA VAL A 156 1.33 -8.76 16.65
C VAL A 156 0.15 -7.93 17.16
N LEU A 157 -0.52 -7.24 16.25
CA LEU A 157 -1.66 -6.40 16.59
C LEU A 157 -2.92 -7.22 16.83
N PRO A 158 -3.82 -6.78 17.73
CA PRO A 158 -5.17 -7.30 17.79
C PRO A 158 -5.93 -7.01 16.48
N GLY A 159 -6.89 -7.88 16.13
CA GLY A 159 -7.74 -7.69 14.93
C GLY A 159 -8.81 -6.60 15.09
N SER A 160 -8.98 -6.03 16.28
CA SER A 160 -9.88 -4.92 16.56
C SER A 160 -9.16 -3.58 16.34
N LEU A 161 -9.79 -2.67 15.62
CA LEU A 161 -9.23 -1.34 15.33
C LEU A 161 -8.92 -0.54 16.61
N ALA A 162 -9.79 -0.59 17.62
CA ALA A 162 -9.60 0.10 18.90
C ALA A 162 -8.39 -0.46 19.66
N ALA A 163 -8.35 -1.78 19.85
CA ALA A 163 -7.25 -2.42 20.58
C ALA A 163 -5.90 -2.31 19.83
N ALA A 164 -5.92 -2.35 18.49
CA ALA A 164 -4.72 -2.14 17.70
C ALA A 164 -4.16 -0.69 17.87
N ARG A 165 -5.03 0.32 17.90
CA ARG A 165 -4.63 1.72 18.17
C ARG A 165 -3.98 1.87 19.55
N GLU A 166 -4.59 1.30 20.57
CA GLU A 166 -4.03 1.33 21.94
C GLU A 166 -2.67 0.66 21.99
N ARG A 167 -2.55 -0.52 21.37
CA ARG A 167 -1.28 -1.27 21.32
C ARG A 167 -0.14 -0.51 20.62
N ILE A 168 -0.44 0.24 19.56
CA ILE A 168 0.56 1.09 18.89
C ILE A 168 0.86 2.31 19.75
N ALA A 169 -0.15 2.94 20.36
CA ALA A 169 0.02 4.14 21.21
C ALA A 169 0.91 3.87 22.45
N GLU A 170 0.85 2.66 23.02
CA GLU A 170 1.72 2.21 24.13
C GLU A 170 3.22 2.29 23.80
N ALA A 171 3.59 2.06 22.53
CA ALA A 171 4.99 2.15 22.10
C ALA A 171 5.55 3.58 22.11
N ARG A 172 4.68 4.62 22.11
CA ARG A 172 5.05 6.03 22.11
C ARG A 172 6.09 6.35 21.05
N LEU A 173 5.76 5.99 19.80
CA LEU A 173 6.63 6.16 18.64
C LEU A 173 6.83 7.63 18.31
N ASP A 174 8.02 7.99 17.79
CA ASP A 174 8.30 9.29 17.18
C ASP A 174 7.87 9.31 15.71
N ILE A 175 8.09 8.17 15.02
CA ILE A 175 7.77 8.01 13.60
C ILE A 175 7.01 6.69 13.41
N LEU A 176 5.92 6.73 12.65
CA LEU A 176 5.21 5.52 12.20
C LEU A 176 5.15 5.48 10.67
N VAL A 177 5.70 4.42 10.09
CA VAL A 177 5.76 4.19 8.65
C VAL A 177 4.75 3.10 8.27
N TYR A 178 3.79 3.46 7.45
CA TYR A 178 2.81 2.56 6.89
C TYR A 178 3.31 2.01 5.57
N LEU A 179 3.42 0.68 5.45
CA LEU A 179 4.02 0.03 4.28
C LEU A 179 2.99 -0.34 3.21
N ASP A 180 1.71 -0.44 3.56
CA ASP A 180 0.66 -1.04 2.72
C ASP A 180 -0.70 -0.35 2.79
N ILE A 181 -0.74 0.96 3.09
CA ILE A 181 -2.02 1.69 3.10
C ILE A 181 -2.72 1.52 1.74
N GLY A 182 -4.00 1.16 1.80
CA GLY A 182 -4.81 0.91 0.62
C GLY A 182 -4.90 -0.56 0.18
N MET A 183 -4.06 -1.45 0.73
CA MET A 183 -4.06 -2.88 0.42
C MET A 183 -4.85 -3.71 1.43
N GLU A 184 -4.89 -3.28 2.69
CA GLU A 184 -5.48 -4.02 3.81
C GLU A 184 -6.36 -3.09 4.66
N PRO A 185 -7.60 -3.50 5.03
CA PRO A 185 -8.54 -2.62 5.72
C PRO A 185 -8.08 -2.13 7.10
N LEU A 186 -7.51 -3.00 7.95
CA LEU A 186 -7.12 -2.60 9.30
C LEU A 186 -6.00 -1.55 9.26
N THR A 187 -4.97 -1.75 8.42
CA THR A 187 -3.89 -0.79 8.21
C THR A 187 -4.44 0.55 7.69
N TYR A 188 -5.36 0.48 6.71
CA TYR A 188 -5.98 1.67 6.13
C TYR A 188 -6.75 2.49 7.19
N PHE A 189 -7.58 1.85 8.01
CA PHE A 189 -8.38 2.57 9.02
C PHE A 189 -7.56 2.99 10.25
N LEU A 190 -6.46 2.31 10.57
CA LEU A 190 -5.49 2.76 11.58
C LEU A 190 -4.83 4.10 11.19
N ALA A 191 -4.64 4.34 9.90
CA ALA A 191 -4.03 5.55 9.39
C ALA A 191 -4.82 6.82 9.67
N PHE A 192 -6.12 6.74 9.94
CA PHE A 192 -6.95 7.89 10.34
C PHE A 192 -6.65 8.39 11.76
N ALA A 193 -5.99 7.59 12.58
CA ALA A 193 -5.58 7.99 13.91
C ALA A 193 -4.18 8.63 13.90
N ARG A 194 -3.94 9.61 14.76
CA ARG A 194 -2.60 10.12 15.03
C ARG A 194 -1.92 9.24 16.09
N LEU A 195 -1.09 8.29 15.66
CA LEU A 195 -0.43 7.29 16.51
C LEU A 195 1.07 7.56 16.72
N ALA A 196 1.64 8.48 15.95
CA ALA A 196 2.97 9.05 16.12
C ALA A 196 2.96 10.53 15.73
N PRO A 197 3.86 11.38 16.26
CA PRO A 197 4.03 12.78 15.84
C PRO A 197 4.28 12.92 14.35
N VAL A 198 5.01 11.96 13.75
CA VAL A 198 5.28 11.89 12.30
C VAL A 198 4.75 10.58 11.75
N GLN A 199 3.88 10.65 10.75
CA GLN A 199 3.33 9.49 10.06
C GLN A 199 3.65 9.54 8.57
N CYS A 200 4.25 8.47 8.05
CA CYS A 200 4.73 8.39 6.68
C CYS A 200 4.07 7.24 5.93
N VAL A 201 3.84 7.45 4.64
CA VAL A 201 3.47 6.40 3.68
C VAL A 201 4.73 5.94 2.96
N PHE A 202 4.98 4.63 2.98
CA PHE A 202 5.99 3.98 2.15
C PHE A 202 5.31 3.39 0.90
N PRO A 203 5.95 3.39 -0.28
CA PRO A 203 5.29 3.05 -1.54
C PRO A 203 5.08 1.54 -1.76
N GLY A 204 4.56 0.80 -0.78
CA GLY A 204 4.06 -0.55 -0.99
C GLY A 204 2.77 -0.56 -1.84
N HIS A 205 1.98 0.51 -1.73
CA HIS A 205 0.87 0.84 -2.61
C HIS A 205 1.04 2.30 -3.07
N PRO A 206 1.39 2.54 -4.36
CA PRO A 206 1.92 3.83 -4.80
C PRO A 206 0.82 4.86 -5.10
N VAL A 207 -0.10 5.07 -4.17
CA VAL A 207 -1.21 6.04 -4.30
C VAL A 207 -1.31 6.88 -3.03
N THR A 208 -1.54 8.17 -3.20
CA THR A 208 -1.90 9.08 -2.11
C THR A 208 -3.06 8.53 -1.29
N THR A 209 -3.06 8.75 0.01
CA THR A 209 -4.08 8.20 0.90
C THR A 209 -5.33 9.06 1.02
N GLY A 210 -5.20 10.37 0.81
CA GLY A 210 -6.25 11.35 1.10
C GLY A 210 -6.49 11.58 2.60
N ILE A 211 -5.74 10.92 3.48
CA ILE A 211 -5.92 10.90 4.93
C ILE A 211 -5.08 12.01 5.56
N ARG A 212 -5.71 12.95 6.27
CA ARG A 212 -5.05 14.15 6.81
C ARG A 212 -4.08 13.91 7.97
N THR A 213 -4.09 12.72 8.58
CA THR A 213 -3.12 12.31 9.61
C THR A 213 -1.84 11.76 9.03
N MET A 214 -1.75 11.57 7.72
CA MET A 214 -0.54 11.18 7.03
C MET A 214 0.23 12.43 6.60
N ASP A 215 1.46 12.57 7.12
CA ASP A 215 2.26 13.79 6.93
C ASP A 215 3.09 13.75 5.65
N TYR A 216 3.71 12.60 5.37
CA TYR A 216 4.66 12.44 4.28
C TYR A 216 4.37 11.21 3.44
N PHE A 217 4.53 11.36 2.12
CA PHE A 217 4.63 10.25 1.18
C PHE A 217 6.08 10.15 0.71
N ILE A 218 6.72 8.99 0.94
CA ILE A 218 8.13 8.79 0.59
C ILE A 218 8.22 8.22 -0.82
N SER A 219 8.89 8.92 -1.71
CA SER A 219 9.11 8.53 -3.10
C SER A 219 10.56 8.84 -3.52
N SER A 220 10.82 8.98 -4.80
CA SER A 220 12.14 9.20 -5.38
C SER A 220 12.08 10.20 -6.53
N GLU A 221 13.16 10.95 -6.72
CA GLU A 221 13.32 11.82 -7.89
C GLU A 221 13.19 11.06 -9.22
N ALA A 222 13.60 9.78 -9.24
CA ALA A 222 13.52 8.93 -10.43
C ALA A 222 12.10 8.44 -10.75
N LEU A 223 11.18 8.47 -9.78
CA LEU A 223 9.81 7.97 -9.94
C LEU A 223 8.79 9.09 -10.16
N GLU A 224 9.13 10.33 -9.81
CA GLU A 224 8.20 11.44 -9.79
C GLU A 224 8.46 12.41 -10.94
N SER A 225 7.39 12.77 -11.65
CA SER A 225 7.46 13.79 -12.69
C SER A 225 7.49 15.21 -12.10
N ALA A 226 7.82 16.19 -12.91
CA ALA A 226 7.68 17.59 -12.56
C ALA A 226 6.19 17.88 -12.22
N GLY A 227 5.94 18.51 -11.07
CA GLY A 227 4.59 18.82 -10.61
C GLY A 227 3.84 17.67 -9.92
N ALA A 228 4.48 16.51 -9.68
CA ALA A 228 3.88 15.37 -9.01
C ALA A 228 3.33 15.66 -7.60
N ASP A 229 3.78 16.74 -6.93
CA ASP A 229 3.22 17.19 -5.64
C ASP A 229 1.70 17.38 -5.70
N ALA A 230 1.18 17.76 -6.86
CA ALA A 230 -0.26 17.90 -7.09
C ALA A 230 -1.04 16.58 -7.04
N HIS A 231 -0.36 15.44 -7.08
CA HIS A 231 -0.96 14.10 -7.02
C HIS A 231 -1.12 13.57 -5.60
N TYR A 232 -0.50 14.22 -4.61
CA TYR A 232 -0.46 13.77 -3.23
C TYR A 232 -1.21 14.71 -2.29
N SER A 233 -1.90 14.17 -1.31
CA SER A 233 -2.47 14.91 -0.17
C SER A 233 -1.44 15.12 0.92
N GLU A 234 -0.49 14.21 1.04
CA GLU A 234 0.66 14.24 1.90
C GLU A 234 1.77 15.15 1.33
N ARG A 235 2.71 15.58 2.16
CA ARG A 235 3.93 16.20 1.65
C ARG A 235 4.81 15.15 0.98
N LEU A 236 5.06 15.31 -0.31
CA LEU A 236 5.90 14.39 -1.08
C LEU A 236 7.39 14.61 -0.73
N VAL A 237 8.04 13.52 -0.30
CA VAL A 237 9.49 13.48 -0.04
C VAL A 237 10.15 12.66 -1.15
N ARG A 238 10.98 13.31 -1.96
CA ARG A 238 11.75 12.68 -3.03
C ARG A 238 13.15 12.35 -2.54
N LEU A 239 13.46 11.07 -2.45
CA LEU A 239 14.82 10.61 -2.19
C LEU A 239 15.63 10.65 -3.50
N LYS A 240 16.95 10.86 -3.41
CA LYS A 240 17.85 10.79 -4.57
C LYS A 240 17.90 9.40 -5.20
N PHE A 241 17.68 8.37 -4.38
CA PHE A 241 17.66 6.97 -4.79
C PHE A 241 16.25 6.39 -4.62
N LEU A 242 16.03 5.19 -5.16
CA LEU A 242 14.76 4.49 -4.95
C LEU A 242 14.50 4.29 -3.44
N PRO A 243 13.26 4.46 -2.97
CA PRO A 243 12.91 4.30 -1.55
C PRO A 243 12.87 2.84 -1.11
N VAL A 244 13.28 1.92 -1.96
CA VAL A 244 13.24 0.47 -1.76
C VAL A 244 14.64 -0.10 -1.70
N TYR A 245 14.84 -1.11 -0.85
CA TYR A 245 16.11 -1.82 -0.74
C TYR A 245 15.88 -3.31 -0.98
N TYR A 246 16.24 -3.74 -2.20
CA TYR A 246 16.15 -5.14 -2.59
C TYR A 246 17.44 -5.89 -2.27
N HIS A 247 17.30 -7.02 -1.58
CA HIS A 247 18.38 -8.00 -1.54
C HIS A 247 18.33 -8.83 -2.83
N ARG A 248 19.51 -9.08 -3.42
CA ARG A 248 19.60 -9.94 -4.59
C ARG A 248 19.06 -11.33 -4.27
N PRO A 249 18.09 -11.88 -5.02
CA PRO A 249 17.61 -13.23 -4.81
C PRO A 249 18.69 -14.26 -5.15
N GLU A 250 18.68 -15.37 -4.46
CA GLU A 250 19.51 -16.52 -4.82
C GLU A 250 19.07 -17.07 -6.18
N ILE A 251 20.05 -17.34 -7.03
CA ILE A 251 19.81 -17.93 -8.34
C ILE A 251 19.77 -19.46 -8.14
N PRO A 252 18.71 -20.17 -8.52
CA PRO A 252 18.67 -21.62 -8.36
C PRO A 252 19.73 -22.30 -9.23
N ASP A 253 20.37 -23.33 -8.68
CA ASP A 253 21.41 -24.11 -9.36
C ASP A 253 20.89 -24.74 -10.66
N LYS A 254 19.64 -25.21 -10.65
CA LYS A 254 18.98 -25.80 -11.81
C LYS A 254 17.99 -24.79 -12.42
N ARG A 255 18.25 -24.41 -13.65
CA ARG A 255 17.34 -23.63 -14.47
C ARG A 255 16.45 -24.55 -15.27
N LYS A 256 15.16 -24.23 -15.29
CA LYS A 256 14.21 -24.93 -16.17
C LYS A 256 14.36 -24.41 -17.61
N ALA A 257 14.23 -25.32 -18.59
CA ALA A 257 14.19 -24.96 -19.99
C ALA A 257 12.83 -24.34 -20.35
N LEU A 258 12.76 -23.52 -21.40
CA LEU A 258 11.50 -22.90 -21.87
C LEU A 258 10.41 -23.94 -22.16
N ARG A 259 10.80 -25.09 -22.75
CA ARG A 259 9.88 -26.22 -23.03
C ARG A 259 9.17 -26.78 -21.80
N GLU A 260 9.76 -26.69 -20.61
CA GLU A 260 9.12 -27.12 -19.34
C GLU A 260 7.95 -26.20 -18.93
N PHE A 261 7.90 -25.00 -19.51
CA PHE A 261 6.79 -24.06 -19.38
C PHE A 261 5.83 -24.08 -20.56
N GLY A 262 6.00 -25.02 -21.52
CA GLY A 262 5.21 -25.08 -22.75
C GLY A 262 5.54 -24.00 -23.77
N LEU A 263 6.72 -23.36 -23.65
CA LEU A 263 7.17 -22.28 -24.53
C LEU A 263 8.12 -22.83 -25.59
N ASP A 264 8.02 -22.27 -26.82
CA ASP A 264 8.85 -22.64 -27.96
C ASP A 264 10.22 -21.95 -27.88
N GLU A 265 11.29 -22.74 -27.85
CA GLU A 265 12.68 -22.24 -27.81
C GLU A 265 13.10 -21.51 -29.11
N GLY A 266 12.39 -21.70 -30.21
CA GLY A 266 12.57 -21.03 -31.49
C GLY A 266 11.92 -19.66 -31.59
N ARG A 267 11.14 -19.25 -30.59
CA ARG A 267 10.44 -17.97 -30.54
C ARG A 267 11.13 -16.94 -29.64
N THR A 268 10.89 -15.67 -29.91
CA THR A 268 11.26 -14.58 -29.02
C THR A 268 10.20 -14.43 -27.94
N ILE A 269 10.56 -14.66 -26.68
CA ILE A 269 9.60 -14.59 -25.57
C ILE A 269 9.60 -13.17 -24.97
N TYR A 270 8.45 -12.53 -25.02
CA TYR A 270 8.15 -11.25 -24.37
C TYR A 270 7.34 -11.51 -23.11
N LEU A 271 8.00 -11.66 -21.97
CA LEU A 271 7.38 -11.99 -20.69
C LEU A 271 6.88 -10.74 -19.98
N CYS A 272 5.59 -10.69 -19.64
CA CYS A 272 5.02 -9.72 -18.71
C CYS A 272 4.65 -10.43 -17.39
N PRO A 273 5.54 -10.43 -16.38
CA PRO A 273 5.36 -11.17 -15.12
C PRO A 273 4.49 -10.40 -14.12
N GLN A 274 3.43 -9.75 -14.60
CA GLN A 274 2.50 -8.99 -13.79
C GLN A 274 1.14 -9.68 -13.68
N ALA A 275 0.48 -9.51 -12.51
CA ALA A 275 -0.92 -9.92 -12.38
C ALA A 275 -1.81 -9.11 -13.33
N LEU A 276 -2.81 -9.74 -13.93
CA LEU A 276 -3.66 -9.14 -14.97
C LEU A 276 -4.36 -7.85 -14.53
N PHE A 277 -4.72 -7.71 -13.25
CA PHE A 277 -5.33 -6.48 -12.74
C PHE A 277 -4.40 -5.24 -12.78
N LYS A 278 -3.10 -5.43 -12.99
CA LYS A 278 -2.11 -4.36 -13.17
C LYS A 278 -1.96 -3.94 -14.63
N VAL A 279 -2.55 -4.70 -15.54
CA VAL A 279 -2.47 -4.43 -16.98
C VAL A 279 -3.53 -3.38 -17.34
N HIS A 280 -3.08 -2.17 -17.72
CA HIS A 280 -3.97 -1.11 -18.18
C HIS A 280 -4.44 -1.42 -19.61
N PRO A 281 -5.67 -1.03 -20.03
CA PRO A 281 -6.15 -1.25 -21.41
C PRO A 281 -5.25 -0.72 -22.52
N ASP A 282 -4.41 0.30 -22.24
CA ASP A 282 -3.43 0.82 -23.22
C ASP A 282 -2.30 -0.16 -23.50
N PHE A 283 -2.07 -1.13 -22.63
CA PHE A 283 -1.02 -2.12 -22.81
C PHE A 283 -1.34 -3.11 -23.93
N ASP A 284 -2.62 -3.28 -24.26
CA ASP A 284 -3.03 -4.12 -25.40
C ASP A 284 -2.40 -3.64 -26.72
N GLU A 285 -2.33 -2.33 -26.94
CA GLU A 285 -1.65 -1.74 -28.09
C GLU A 285 -0.14 -1.98 -28.10
N VAL A 286 0.49 -2.02 -26.91
CA VAL A 286 1.91 -2.36 -26.78
C VAL A 286 2.14 -3.81 -27.17
N MET A 287 1.33 -4.73 -26.63
CA MET A 287 1.41 -6.16 -26.99
C MET A 287 1.17 -6.40 -28.48
N ALA A 288 0.12 -5.78 -29.02
CA ALA A 288 -0.16 -5.86 -30.46
C ALA A 288 0.97 -5.26 -31.32
N GLY A 289 1.61 -4.17 -30.85
CA GLY A 289 2.76 -3.55 -31.50
C GLY A 289 3.97 -4.50 -31.54
N ILE A 290 4.27 -5.18 -30.44
CA ILE A 290 5.34 -6.18 -30.34
C ILE A 290 5.11 -7.29 -31.36
N LEU A 291 3.90 -7.89 -31.38
CA LEU A 291 3.57 -9.01 -32.28
C LEU A 291 3.56 -8.62 -33.75
N ARG A 292 3.24 -7.34 -34.07
CA ARG A 292 3.38 -6.83 -35.45
C ARG A 292 4.84 -6.64 -35.86
N ALA A 293 5.69 -6.22 -34.92
CA ALA A 293 7.11 -5.93 -35.19
C ALA A 293 7.97 -7.21 -35.23
N ASP A 294 7.62 -8.22 -34.44
CA ASP A 294 8.30 -9.51 -34.42
C ASP A 294 7.33 -10.66 -34.70
N PRO A 295 7.26 -11.16 -35.96
CA PRO A 295 6.39 -12.29 -36.31
C PRO A 295 6.72 -13.61 -35.61
N ARG A 296 7.92 -13.73 -35.02
CA ARG A 296 8.32 -14.86 -34.18
C ARG A 296 8.11 -14.60 -32.69
N GLY A 297 7.62 -13.40 -32.34
CA GLY A 297 7.35 -13.02 -30.98
C GLY A 297 6.19 -13.82 -30.38
N GLU A 298 6.32 -14.11 -29.09
CA GLU A 298 5.25 -14.68 -28.24
C GLU A 298 5.16 -13.87 -26.96
N VAL A 299 3.96 -13.30 -26.69
CA VAL A 299 3.70 -12.57 -25.45
C VAL A 299 3.19 -13.53 -24.39
N VAL A 300 3.92 -13.63 -23.30
CA VAL A 300 3.61 -14.51 -22.17
C VAL A 300 3.11 -13.71 -20.99
N LEU A 301 1.91 -13.98 -20.53
CA LEU A 301 1.28 -13.39 -19.34
C LEU A 301 1.23 -14.44 -18.21
N VAL A 302 1.24 -13.96 -16.95
CA VAL A 302 1.16 -14.84 -15.80
C VAL A 302 -0.30 -15.05 -15.41
N GLU A 303 -0.73 -16.32 -15.38
CA GLU A 303 -2.05 -16.69 -14.87
C GLU A 303 -2.07 -16.59 -13.34
N VAL A 304 -3.07 -15.90 -12.80
CA VAL A 304 -3.33 -15.88 -11.35
C VAL A 304 -4.29 -17.01 -11.01
N ARG A 305 -3.86 -17.96 -10.18
CA ARG A 305 -4.67 -19.13 -9.79
C ARG A 305 -5.80 -18.83 -8.79
N GLU A 306 -5.95 -17.61 -8.33
CA GLU A 306 -7.05 -17.26 -7.45
C GLU A 306 -8.35 -17.17 -8.24
N LYS A 307 -9.22 -18.16 -8.01
CA LYS A 307 -10.62 -18.09 -8.43
C LYS A 307 -11.31 -17.08 -7.52
N HIS A 308 -11.61 -15.90 -8.06
CA HIS A 308 -12.48 -14.93 -7.43
C HIS A 308 -13.94 -15.19 -7.77
#